data_00783f7f9680854852ee3574adfa9888
#
_entry.id   00783f7f9680854852ee3574adfa9888
#
_cell.length_a   1.000
_cell.length_b   1.000
_cell.length_c   1.000
_cell.angle_alpha   90.00
_cell.angle_beta   90.00
_cell.angle_gamma   90.00
#
_symmetry.space_group_name_H-M   'P 1'
#
loop_
_entity.id
_entity.type
_entity.pdbx_description
1 polymer ?
#
loop_
_entity_poly.entity_id
_entity_poly.type
_entity_poly.pdbx_seq_one_letter_code
_entity_poly.pdbx_strand_id
1 'polypeptide(L)'
;MATAGVFNGTNLLLKVAGTVVGHTTSCTLSVNLDVADATTKDSAGWSEGIAGLKSGEISFDGLVDYADANNAEQLLDLLIARTKITAIFGTADVTDSIYTAQGFISSLEQTGEMEAAVTFSGTITITGAIVKTP
;
A
#
# COMPACT_ATOMS: atom_id res chain seq x y z
N MET A 1 21.40 9.77 -2.74
CA MET A 1 21.97 8.67 -3.53
C MET A 1 20.97 7.54 -3.62
N ALA A 2 20.68 7.07 -4.80
CA ALA A 2 19.70 6.00 -5.00
C ALA A 2 20.16 4.68 -4.37
N THR A 3 19.22 3.93 -3.84
CA THR A 3 19.45 2.58 -3.33
C THR A 3 19.78 1.66 -4.51
N ALA A 4 20.85 0.87 -4.39
CA ALA A 4 21.28 -0.04 -5.44
C ALA A 4 21.15 -1.48 -4.98
N GLY A 5 20.72 -2.35 -5.89
CA GLY A 5 20.62 -3.79 -5.65
C GLY A 5 19.51 -4.16 -4.67
N VAL A 6 19.69 -5.29 -4.02
CA VAL A 6 18.74 -5.79 -3.01
C VAL A 6 18.93 -4.99 -1.73
N PHE A 7 17.82 -4.50 -1.17
CA PHE A 7 17.87 -3.71 0.04
C PHE A 7 16.97 -4.30 1.13
N ASN A 8 17.22 -3.87 2.37
CA ASN A 8 16.46 -4.36 3.52
C ASN A 8 15.06 -3.75 3.55
N GLY A 9 14.06 -4.59 3.81
CA GLY A 9 12.66 -4.14 3.94
C GLY A 9 12.44 -3.08 5.00
N THR A 10 13.34 -2.94 5.96
CA THR A 10 13.30 -1.87 6.96
C THR A 10 13.33 -0.48 6.31
N ASN A 11 13.92 -0.36 5.14
CA ASN A 11 14.02 0.92 4.42
C ASN A 11 12.79 1.25 3.59
N LEU A 12 11.85 0.29 3.47
CA LEU A 12 10.63 0.49 2.72
C LEU A 12 9.57 1.07 3.64
N LEU A 13 9.08 2.26 3.32
CA LEU A 13 8.19 3.03 4.17
C LEU A 13 6.84 3.27 3.51
N LEU A 14 5.82 3.38 4.34
CA LEU A 14 4.49 3.78 3.91
C LEU A 14 4.19 5.16 4.52
N LYS A 15 3.81 6.11 3.67
CA LYS A 15 3.36 7.43 4.10
C LYS A 15 1.88 7.59 3.76
N VAL A 16 1.14 8.14 4.70
CA VAL A 16 -0.28 8.47 4.51
C VAL A 16 -0.45 9.94 4.82
N ALA A 17 -1.04 10.67 3.89
CA ALA A 17 -1.25 12.13 4.02
C ALA A 17 0.06 12.91 4.27
N GLY A 18 1.16 12.44 3.69
CA GLY A 18 2.47 13.10 3.78
C GLY A 18 3.30 12.74 5.01
N THR A 19 2.78 11.94 5.92
CA THR A 19 3.48 11.56 7.16
C THR A 19 3.70 10.05 7.18
N VAL A 20 4.90 9.62 7.56
CA VAL A 20 5.23 8.19 7.67
C VAL A 20 4.36 7.56 8.76
N VAL A 21 3.78 6.40 8.45
CA VAL A 21 3.07 5.60 9.45
C VAL A 21 4.10 5.00 10.40
N GLY A 22 4.06 5.41 11.66
CA GLY A 22 5.05 5.02 12.66
C GLY A 22 4.90 3.57 13.10
N HIS A 23 6.01 2.99 13.53
CA HIS A 23 6.07 1.63 14.09
C HIS A 23 5.49 0.54 13.19
N THR A 24 5.57 0.73 11.86
CA THR A 24 5.14 -0.26 10.88
C THR A 24 6.12 -1.44 10.87
N THR A 25 5.61 -2.65 11.01
CA THR A 25 6.42 -3.87 10.97
C THR A 25 6.47 -4.49 9.58
N SER A 26 5.42 -4.30 8.78
CA SER A 26 5.41 -4.74 7.38
C SER A 26 4.46 -3.88 6.56
N CYS A 27 4.75 -3.76 5.28
CA CYS A 27 3.84 -3.12 4.33
C CYS A 27 4.01 -3.78 2.97
N THR A 28 2.91 -3.90 2.24
CA THR A 28 2.87 -4.60 0.96
C THR A 28 2.00 -3.81 -0.01
N LEU A 29 2.54 -3.57 -1.20
CA LEU A 29 1.78 -3.00 -2.31
C LEU A 29 1.43 -4.12 -3.28
N SER A 30 0.14 -4.31 -3.55
CA SER A 30 -0.36 -5.29 -4.52
C SER A 30 -1.05 -4.56 -5.64
N VAL A 31 -0.70 -4.92 -6.88
CA VAL A 31 -1.32 -4.33 -8.07
C VAL A 31 -1.79 -5.47 -8.95
N ASN A 32 -3.04 -5.38 -9.40
CA ASN A 32 -3.66 -6.41 -10.24
C ASN A 32 -4.15 -5.82 -11.54
N LEU A 33 -4.11 -6.63 -12.58
CA LEU A 33 -4.64 -6.29 -13.89
C LEU A 33 -5.63 -7.38 -14.29
N ASP A 34 -6.85 -6.99 -14.62
CA ASP A 34 -7.82 -7.90 -15.18
C ASP A 34 -7.50 -8.14 -16.66
N VAL A 35 -7.48 -9.41 -17.06
CA VAL A 35 -7.22 -9.80 -18.44
C VAL A 35 -8.42 -10.58 -18.95
N ALA A 36 -9.10 -10.02 -19.95
CA ALA A 36 -10.21 -10.70 -20.60
C ALA A 36 -9.66 -11.64 -21.67
N ASP A 37 -10.25 -12.85 -21.77
CA ASP A 37 -9.84 -13.82 -22.77
C ASP A 37 -10.28 -13.37 -24.15
N ALA A 38 -9.34 -13.28 -25.08
CA ALA A 38 -9.57 -12.94 -26.48
C ALA A 38 -9.04 -14.01 -27.43
N THR A 39 -8.85 -15.23 -26.92
CA THR A 39 -8.35 -16.35 -27.72
C THR A 39 -9.36 -16.74 -28.79
N THR A 40 -8.88 -16.88 -30.02
CA THR A 40 -9.70 -17.30 -31.19
C THR A 40 -9.01 -18.43 -31.90
N LYS A 41 -9.68 -18.95 -32.96
CA LYS A 41 -9.08 -19.99 -33.82
C LYS A 41 -7.81 -19.50 -34.51
N ASP A 42 -7.69 -18.20 -34.72
CA ASP A 42 -6.52 -17.61 -35.38
C ASP A 42 -5.33 -17.44 -34.42
N SER A 43 -5.52 -17.75 -33.14
CA SER A 43 -4.45 -17.67 -32.15
C SER A 43 -3.44 -18.82 -32.25
N ALA A 44 -3.62 -19.73 -33.16
CA ALA A 44 -2.71 -20.85 -33.46
C ALA A 44 -2.36 -21.72 -32.23
N GLY A 45 -3.34 -21.93 -31.36
CA GLY A 45 -3.17 -22.72 -30.14
C GLY A 45 -2.62 -21.93 -28.94
N TRP A 46 -2.37 -20.63 -29.08
CA TRP A 46 -1.91 -19.78 -28.01
C TRP A 46 -3.07 -19.04 -27.37
N SER A 47 -2.97 -18.88 -26.04
CA SER A 47 -3.92 -18.07 -25.28
C SER A 47 -3.66 -16.59 -25.52
N GLU A 48 -4.70 -15.82 -25.83
CA GLU A 48 -4.62 -14.38 -26.03
C GLU A 48 -5.54 -13.66 -25.05
N GLY A 49 -5.13 -12.46 -24.63
CA GLY A 49 -5.92 -11.69 -23.70
C GLY A 49 -5.90 -10.20 -24.01
N ILE A 50 -6.91 -9.51 -23.51
CA ILE A 50 -7.03 -8.05 -23.60
C ILE A 50 -6.96 -7.49 -22.19
N ALA A 51 -6.11 -6.48 -22.01
CA ALA A 51 -5.95 -5.83 -20.70
C ALA A 51 -7.24 -5.08 -20.35
N GLY A 52 -7.73 -5.32 -19.14
CA GLY A 52 -8.92 -4.68 -18.59
C GLY A 52 -8.57 -3.68 -17.49
N LEU A 53 -9.35 -3.68 -16.43
CA LEU A 53 -9.17 -2.77 -15.31
C LEU A 53 -7.94 -3.11 -14.49
N LYS A 54 -7.27 -2.08 -14.03
CA LYS A 54 -6.18 -2.19 -13.06
C LYS A 54 -6.70 -1.83 -11.67
N SER A 55 -6.23 -2.54 -10.67
CA SER A 55 -6.58 -2.26 -9.29
C SER A 55 -5.37 -2.46 -8.39
N GLY A 56 -5.39 -1.82 -7.24
CA GLY A 56 -4.30 -1.96 -6.30
C GLY A 56 -4.74 -1.76 -4.87
N GLU A 57 -3.95 -2.27 -3.96
CA GLU A 57 -4.15 -2.06 -2.55
C GLU A 57 -2.81 -2.09 -1.81
N ILE A 58 -2.78 -1.45 -0.65
CA ILE A 58 -1.63 -1.45 0.23
C ILE A 58 -2.07 -2.03 1.56
N SER A 59 -1.40 -3.11 1.99
CA SER A 59 -1.60 -3.72 3.29
C SER A 59 -0.46 -3.32 4.20
N PHE A 60 -0.74 -3.12 5.47
CA PHE A 60 0.28 -2.76 6.44
C PHE A 60 -0.04 -3.33 7.81
N ASP A 61 1.01 -3.60 8.57
CA ASP A 61 0.94 -4.04 9.96
C ASP A 61 1.91 -3.24 10.78
N GLY A 62 1.61 -3.05 12.06
CA GLY A 62 2.49 -2.32 12.94
C GLY A 62 2.11 -2.44 14.40
N LEU A 63 2.83 -1.68 15.23
CA LEU A 63 2.58 -1.58 16.67
C LEU A 63 1.90 -0.26 16.97
N VAL A 64 0.91 -0.30 17.86
CA VAL A 64 0.17 0.90 18.27
C VAL A 64 1.04 1.74 19.20
N ASP A 65 1.21 3.02 18.86
CA ASP A 65 1.91 3.98 19.68
C ASP A 65 1.19 5.33 19.60
N TYR A 66 0.64 5.78 20.71
CA TYR A 66 -0.11 7.03 20.76
C TYR A 66 0.77 8.28 20.64
N ALA A 67 2.08 8.11 20.80
CA ALA A 67 3.02 9.22 20.63
C ALA A 67 3.37 9.53 19.18
N ASP A 68 3.06 8.60 18.26
CA ASP A 68 3.33 8.79 16.84
C ASP A 68 2.39 9.83 16.23
N ALA A 69 2.92 10.61 15.30
CA ALA A 69 2.13 11.59 14.56
C ALA A 69 1.10 10.91 13.63
N ASN A 70 1.41 9.71 13.15
CA ASN A 70 0.54 8.96 12.25
C ASN A 70 0.62 7.48 12.63
N ASN A 71 -0.40 6.99 13.30
CA ASN A 71 -0.46 5.62 13.77
C ASN A 71 -1.93 5.15 13.70
N ALA A 72 -2.26 4.04 14.35
CA ALA A 72 -3.59 3.44 14.27
C ALA A 72 -4.72 4.44 14.59
N GLU A 73 -4.52 5.31 15.57
CA GLU A 73 -5.53 6.29 15.96
C GLU A 73 -5.87 7.25 14.81
N GLN A 74 -4.86 7.85 14.21
CA GLN A 74 -5.04 8.79 13.10
C GLN A 74 -5.58 8.10 11.86
N LEU A 75 -5.16 6.87 11.60
CA LEU A 75 -5.66 6.10 10.46
C LEU A 75 -7.12 5.73 10.63
N LEU A 76 -7.55 5.40 11.85
CA LEU A 76 -8.95 5.11 12.14
C LEU A 76 -9.83 6.35 11.94
N ASP A 77 -9.34 7.52 12.35
CA ASP A 77 -10.05 8.78 12.14
C ASP A 77 -10.27 9.05 10.64
N LEU A 78 -9.27 8.79 9.81
CA LEU A 78 -9.39 8.95 8.36
C LEU A 78 -10.40 7.98 7.77
N LEU A 79 -10.44 6.75 8.27
CA LEU A 79 -11.40 5.75 7.81
C LEU A 79 -12.84 6.16 8.16
N ILE A 80 -13.07 6.58 9.38
CA ILE A 80 -14.40 6.99 9.85
C ILE A 80 -14.88 8.23 9.10
N ALA A 81 -13.97 9.17 8.83
CA ALA A 81 -14.28 10.40 8.09
C ALA A 81 -14.46 10.17 6.60
N ARG A 82 -14.18 8.96 6.09
CA ARG A 82 -14.25 8.63 4.67
C ARG A 82 -13.36 9.52 3.82
N THR A 83 -12.21 9.90 4.36
CA THR A 83 -11.30 10.84 3.70
C THR A 83 -10.47 10.11 2.65
N LYS A 84 -10.42 10.68 1.44
CA LYS A 84 -9.52 10.20 0.40
C LYS A 84 -8.10 10.66 0.75
N ILE A 85 -7.18 9.73 0.79
CA ILE A 85 -5.80 9.99 1.21
C ILE A 85 -4.83 9.77 0.06
N THR A 86 -3.66 10.40 0.17
CA THR A 86 -2.53 10.13 -0.72
C THR A 86 -1.59 9.18 0.02
N ALA A 87 -1.41 7.99 -0.53
CA ALA A 87 -0.50 7.01 0.01
C ALA A 87 0.79 6.99 -0.82
N ILE A 88 1.92 6.98 -0.15
CA ILE A 88 3.25 6.94 -0.77
C ILE A 88 3.95 5.70 -0.25
N PHE A 89 4.40 4.86 -1.17
CA PHE A 89 5.05 3.60 -0.85
C PHE A 89 6.44 3.61 -1.48
N GLY A 90 7.46 3.58 -0.65
CA GLY A 90 8.83 3.61 -1.13
C GLY A 90 9.84 3.84 -0.01
N THR A 91 11.10 4.06 -0.40
CA THR A 91 12.17 4.38 0.55
C THR A 91 12.18 5.87 0.87
N ALA A 92 13.01 6.26 1.84
CA ALA A 92 13.18 7.66 2.18
C ALA A 92 14.00 8.44 1.12
N ASP A 93 14.70 7.74 0.25
CA ASP A 93 15.52 8.36 -0.81
C ASP A 93 14.63 8.79 -1.98
N VAL A 94 14.61 10.07 -2.27
CA VAL A 94 13.76 10.64 -3.34
C VAL A 94 14.22 10.23 -4.75
N THR A 95 15.42 9.67 -4.89
CA THR A 95 15.91 9.18 -6.19
C THR A 95 15.52 7.73 -6.45
N ASP A 96 15.02 7.01 -5.44
CA ASP A 96 14.53 5.66 -5.61
C ASP A 96 13.13 5.67 -6.25
N SER A 97 12.71 4.49 -6.72
CA SER A 97 11.34 4.34 -7.24
C SER A 97 10.34 4.45 -6.09
N ILE A 98 9.47 5.43 -6.19
CA ILE A 98 8.44 5.72 -5.20
C ILE A 98 7.08 5.64 -5.89
N TYR A 99 6.16 4.92 -5.29
CA TYR A 99 4.81 4.74 -5.82
C TYR A 99 3.83 5.61 -5.04
N THR A 100 3.16 6.49 -5.76
CA THR A 100 2.18 7.41 -5.18
C THR A 100 0.80 7.07 -5.74
N ALA A 101 -0.17 6.96 -4.86
CA ALA A 101 -1.54 6.66 -5.25
C ALA A 101 -2.52 7.30 -4.28
N GLN A 102 -3.75 7.49 -4.73
CA GLN A 102 -4.82 7.96 -3.87
C GLN A 102 -5.77 6.82 -3.57
N GLY A 103 -6.34 6.84 -2.39
CA GLY A 103 -7.28 5.80 -2.00
C GLY A 103 -7.95 6.07 -0.68
N PHE A 104 -8.67 5.06 -0.22
CA PHE A 104 -9.36 5.09 1.06
C PHE A 104 -8.84 3.98 1.93
N ILE A 105 -8.74 4.23 3.22
CA ILE A 105 -8.49 3.17 4.18
C ILE A 105 -9.77 2.35 4.26
N SER A 106 -9.72 1.11 3.77
CA SER A 106 -10.90 0.25 3.67
C SER A 106 -11.10 -0.64 4.88
N SER A 107 -10.03 -0.94 5.61
CA SER A 107 -10.13 -1.69 6.85
C SER A 107 -9.00 -1.31 7.79
N LEU A 108 -9.27 -1.42 9.07
CA LEU A 108 -8.28 -1.21 10.12
C LEU A 108 -8.67 -2.06 11.32
N GLU A 109 -7.71 -2.84 11.81
CA GLU A 109 -7.90 -3.71 12.97
C GLU A 109 -6.85 -3.39 14.03
N GLN A 110 -7.26 -3.45 15.28
CA GLN A 110 -6.36 -3.37 16.41
C GLN A 110 -6.55 -4.62 17.26
N THR A 111 -5.45 -5.22 17.65
CA THR A 111 -5.49 -6.44 18.45
C THR A 111 -4.63 -6.25 19.70
N GLY A 112 -5.23 -6.50 20.86
CA GLY A 112 -4.53 -6.48 22.14
C GLY A 112 -4.62 -7.84 22.80
N GLU A 113 -3.47 -8.42 23.10
CA GLU A 113 -3.37 -9.68 23.83
C GLU A 113 -2.65 -9.44 25.15
N MET A 114 -2.93 -10.31 26.13
CA MET A 114 -2.28 -10.22 27.43
C MET A 114 -0.76 -10.44 27.28
N GLU A 115 0.02 -9.59 27.93
CA GLU A 115 1.50 -9.66 27.93
C GLU A 115 2.13 -9.50 26.54
N ALA A 116 1.43 -8.86 25.62
CA ALA A 116 1.95 -8.58 24.28
C ALA A 116 1.70 -7.11 23.90
N ALA A 117 2.51 -6.59 22.99
CA ALA A 117 2.28 -5.25 22.44
C ALA A 117 0.98 -5.22 21.65
N VAL A 118 0.26 -4.10 21.72
CA VAL A 118 -0.94 -3.91 20.91
C VAL A 118 -0.52 -3.70 19.47
N THR A 119 -1.10 -4.46 18.56
CA THR A 119 -0.80 -4.40 17.14
C THR A 119 -1.97 -3.81 16.36
N PHE A 120 -1.67 -3.27 15.18
CA PHE A 120 -2.71 -2.87 14.24
C PHE A 120 -2.37 -3.38 12.85
N SER A 121 -3.40 -3.58 12.06
CA SER A 121 -3.26 -3.93 10.65
C SER A 121 -4.35 -3.23 9.86
N GLY A 122 -4.09 -2.98 8.59
CA GLY A 122 -5.07 -2.31 7.76
C GLY A 122 -4.76 -2.46 6.29
N THR A 123 -5.73 -2.02 5.48
CA THR A 123 -5.65 -2.07 4.04
C THR A 123 -6.13 -0.73 3.47
N ILE A 124 -5.37 -0.21 2.51
CA ILE A 124 -5.76 0.96 1.73
C ILE A 124 -6.17 0.48 0.34
N THR A 125 -7.42 0.73 -0.04
CA THR A 125 -7.89 0.44 -1.40
C THR A 125 -7.59 1.63 -2.29
N ILE A 126 -6.80 1.41 -3.32
CA ILE A 126 -6.36 2.48 -4.22
C ILE A 126 -7.45 2.80 -5.22
N THR A 127 -7.72 4.10 -5.38
CA THR A 127 -8.63 4.62 -6.42
C THR A 127 -7.83 5.51 -7.36
N GLY A 128 -7.90 5.23 -8.66
CA GLY A 128 -7.14 5.98 -9.65
C GLY A 128 -5.81 5.35 -9.99
N ALA A 129 -4.95 6.10 -10.65
CA ALA A 129 -3.68 5.59 -11.15
C ALA A 129 -2.60 5.60 -10.08
N ILE A 130 -1.75 4.59 -10.15
CA ILE A 130 -0.52 4.54 -9.35
C ILE A 130 0.58 5.19 -10.19
N VAL A 131 1.23 6.20 -9.64
CA VAL A 131 2.28 6.94 -10.34
C VAL A 131 3.63 6.57 -9.74
N LYS A 132 4.53 6.16 -10.59
CA LYS A 132 5.92 5.87 -10.20
C LYS A 132 6.78 7.10 -10.42
N THR A 133 7.56 7.50 -9.41
CA THR A 133 8.60 8.52 -9.49
C THR A 133 9.90 7.94 -8.93
N PRO A 134 11.07 8.36 -9.27
CA PRO A 134 11.46 9.46 -10.13
C PRO A 134 11.07 9.24 -11.53
#